data_20fad8804538c4edbeef522124173d0a
#
_entry.id   20fad8804538c4edbeef522124173d0a
#
_cell.length_a   1.000
_cell.length_b   1.000
_cell.length_c   1.000
_cell.angle_alpha   90.00
_cell.angle_beta   90.00
_cell.angle_gamma   90.00
#
_symmetry.space_group_name_H-M   'P 1'
#
loop_
_entity.id
_entity.type
_entity.pdbx_description
1 polymer ?
#
loop_
_entity_poly.entity_id
_entity_poly.type
_entity_poly.pdbx_seq_one_letter_code
_entity_poly.pdbx_strand_id
1 'polypeptide(L)'
;YVQFVSNVMYSWVWGGRNMSGSLEYYFNGFGQSDGRYDPISLANNPDLLVRLSRGELFTLGRHYLSANVMIEMSPLWILTPTVFMNVEDPSALFQLVTTYSLSDNMTLLGSVNIPIGPGGTEFGGIESGLPDRYLSRGAGLFAQFAWYF
;
A
#
# COMPACT_ATOMS: atom_id res chain seq x y z
N TYR A 1 -7.41 -22.38 -4.42
CA TYR A 1 -7.12 -21.06 -3.86
C TYR A 1 -7.83 -19.99 -4.69
N VAL A 2 -8.37 -18.99 -4.02
CA VAL A 2 -9.17 -17.93 -4.65
C VAL A 2 -8.57 -16.59 -4.24
N GLN A 3 -8.52 -15.65 -5.18
CA GLN A 3 -8.27 -14.23 -4.91
C GLN A 3 -9.54 -13.45 -5.26
N PHE A 4 -9.86 -12.46 -4.48
CA PHE A 4 -11.07 -11.66 -4.67
C PHE A 4 -10.79 -10.20 -4.33
N VAL A 5 -11.29 -9.31 -5.16
CA VAL A 5 -11.27 -7.85 -4.95
C VAL A 5 -12.68 -7.31 -5.06
N SER A 6 -13.06 -6.47 -4.13
CA SER A 6 -14.32 -5.71 -4.18
C SER A 6 -14.03 -4.26 -3.83
N ASN A 7 -14.59 -3.32 -4.59
CA ASN A 7 -14.43 -1.91 -4.31
C ASN A 7 -15.74 -1.15 -4.45
N VAL A 8 -15.80 0.00 -3.77
CA VAL A 8 -16.83 1.00 -3.93
C VAL A 8 -16.17 2.36 -4.11
N MET A 9 -16.68 3.16 -5.04
CA MET A 9 -16.17 4.50 -5.33
C MET A 9 -17.31 5.52 -5.20
N TYR A 10 -16.99 6.69 -4.69
CA TYR A 10 -17.91 7.81 -4.59
C TYR A 10 -17.19 9.14 -4.86
N SER A 11 -17.84 10.03 -5.60
CA SER A 11 -17.30 11.35 -5.90
C SER A 11 -18.21 12.43 -5.31
N TRP A 12 -17.59 13.47 -4.74
CA TRP A 12 -18.29 14.59 -4.12
C TRP A 12 -17.49 15.89 -4.29
N VAL A 13 -18.10 16.99 -3.94
CA VAL A 13 -17.45 18.30 -3.87
C VAL A 13 -17.40 18.76 -2.42
N TRP A 14 -16.25 19.15 -1.93
CA TRP A 14 -16.08 19.72 -0.60
C TRP A 14 -15.08 20.90 -0.62
N GLY A 15 -15.48 22.02 -0.02
CA GLY A 15 -14.65 23.21 -0.01
C GLY A 15 -14.31 23.76 -1.41
N GLY A 16 -15.19 23.55 -2.40
CA GLY A 16 -14.97 23.97 -3.79
C GLY A 16 -13.98 23.08 -4.57
N ARG A 17 -13.60 21.91 -4.03
CA ARG A 17 -12.69 20.95 -4.66
C ARG A 17 -13.44 19.69 -5.02
N ASN A 18 -13.15 19.13 -6.20
CA ASN A 18 -13.62 17.81 -6.57
C ASN A 18 -12.84 16.76 -5.80
N MET A 19 -13.56 15.78 -5.28
CA MET A 19 -13.00 14.65 -4.55
C MET A 19 -13.58 13.35 -5.07
N SER A 20 -12.75 12.32 -5.14
CA SER A 20 -13.19 10.97 -5.46
C SER A 20 -12.51 10.01 -4.48
N GLY A 21 -13.31 9.30 -3.70
CA GLY A 21 -12.83 8.31 -2.73
C GLY A 21 -13.13 6.90 -3.18
N SER A 22 -12.25 5.96 -2.83
CA SER A 22 -12.53 4.54 -2.94
C SER A 22 -12.21 3.80 -1.66
N LEU A 23 -13.01 2.76 -1.41
CA LEU A 23 -12.77 1.77 -0.39
C LEU A 23 -12.69 0.42 -1.08
N GLU A 24 -11.63 -0.34 -0.82
CA GLU A 24 -11.39 -1.63 -1.43
C GLU A 24 -11.10 -2.68 -0.37
N TYR A 25 -11.65 -3.86 -0.56
CA TYR A 25 -11.33 -5.07 0.16
C TYR A 25 -10.66 -6.06 -0.79
N TYR A 26 -9.50 -6.59 -0.39
CA TYR A 26 -8.77 -7.61 -1.11
C TYR A 26 -8.61 -8.86 -0.25
N PHE A 27 -8.96 -10.01 -0.83
CA PHE A 27 -8.75 -11.33 -0.26
C PHE A 27 -7.70 -12.09 -1.07
N ASN A 28 -6.63 -12.53 -0.37
CA ASN A 28 -5.56 -13.35 -0.92
C ASN A 28 -5.60 -14.75 -0.30
N GLY A 29 -6.18 -15.73 -1.01
CA GLY A 29 -6.30 -17.10 -0.50
C GLY A 29 -4.97 -17.84 -0.28
N PHE A 30 -3.84 -17.30 -0.79
CA PHE A 30 -2.49 -17.83 -0.53
C PHE A 30 -1.84 -17.22 0.71
N GLY A 31 -2.37 -16.11 1.23
CA GLY A 31 -1.81 -15.39 2.36
C GLY A 31 -1.86 -16.17 3.68
N GLN A 32 -1.03 -15.76 4.62
CA GLN A 32 -1.07 -16.22 6.00
C GLN A 32 -2.36 -15.76 6.67
N SER A 33 -2.99 -16.64 7.43
CA SER A 33 -4.28 -16.39 8.10
C SER A 33 -4.13 -16.12 9.61
N ASP A 34 -2.93 -16.25 10.15
CA ASP A 34 -2.66 -16.15 11.58
C ASP A 34 -1.87 -14.86 11.94
N GLY A 35 -1.62 -14.00 10.95
CA GLY A 35 -0.85 -12.75 11.12
C GLY A 35 0.60 -12.97 11.56
N ARG A 36 1.14 -14.18 11.35
CA ARG A 36 2.52 -14.53 11.70
C ARG A 36 3.41 -14.58 10.48
N TYR A 37 4.45 -13.78 10.51
CA TYR A 37 5.40 -13.63 9.40
C TYR A 37 6.84 -13.96 9.80
N ASP A 38 7.02 -14.76 10.86
CA ASP A 38 8.32 -15.34 11.21
C ASP A 38 8.77 -16.37 10.15
N PRO A 39 10.09 -16.64 10.03
CA PRO A 39 10.61 -17.53 8.99
C PRO A 39 10.04 -18.95 9.03
N ILE A 40 9.69 -19.46 10.20
CA ILE A 40 9.13 -20.81 10.34
C ILE A 40 7.69 -20.84 9.85
N SER A 41 6.87 -19.87 10.25
CA SER A 41 5.48 -19.74 9.79
C SER A 41 5.41 -19.55 8.28
N LEU A 42 6.26 -18.73 7.70
CA LEU A 42 6.36 -18.52 6.24
C LEU A 42 6.85 -19.78 5.51
N ALA A 43 7.80 -20.53 6.06
CA ALA A 43 8.28 -21.77 5.46
C ALA A 43 7.20 -22.86 5.40
N ASN A 44 6.20 -22.83 6.29
CA ASN A 44 5.06 -23.72 6.27
C ASN A 44 4.02 -23.39 5.17
N ASN A 45 4.20 -22.27 4.45
CA ASN A 45 3.35 -21.86 3.33
C ASN A 45 4.17 -21.72 2.04
N PRO A 46 4.62 -22.83 1.44
CA PRO A 46 5.48 -22.81 0.25
C PRO A 46 4.80 -22.17 -0.98
N ASP A 47 3.48 -22.30 -1.11
CA ASP A 47 2.73 -21.70 -2.21
C ASP A 47 2.79 -20.18 -2.20
N LEU A 48 2.72 -19.56 -1.00
CA LEU A 48 2.90 -18.13 -0.82
C LEU A 48 4.33 -17.70 -1.22
N LEU A 49 5.34 -18.40 -0.70
CA LEU A 49 6.75 -18.05 -0.95
C LEU A 49 7.13 -18.15 -2.43
N VAL A 50 6.67 -19.20 -3.13
CA VAL A 50 6.90 -19.35 -4.58
C VAL A 50 6.29 -18.20 -5.36
N ARG A 51 5.07 -17.76 -5.01
CA ARG A 51 4.39 -16.66 -5.70
C ARG A 51 5.02 -15.31 -5.41
N LEU A 52 5.45 -15.07 -4.17
CA LEU A 52 6.22 -13.88 -3.82
C LEU A 52 7.54 -13.82 -4.59
N SER A 53 8.27 -14.95 -4.67
CA SER A 53 9.55 -15.00 -5.40
C SER A 53 9.40 -14.78 -6.91
N ARG A 54 8.24 -15.11 -7.48
CA ARG A 54 7.90 -14.85 -8.89
C ARG A 54 7.32 -13.45 -9.14
N GLY A 55 7.08 -12.66 -8.09
CA GLY A 55 6.42 -11.36 -8.20
C GLY A 55 4.93 -11.45 -8.55
N GLU A 56 4.30 -12.61 -8.33
CA GLU A 56 2.86 -12.81 -8.55
C GLU A 56 2.02 -12.27 -7.38
N LEU A 57 2.62 -12.12 -6.21
CA LEU A 57 2.03 -11.57 -4.99
C LEU A 57 2.98 -10.56 -4.36
N PHE A 58 2.41 -9.56 -3.68
CA PHE A 58 3.14 -8.51 -2.96
C PHE A 58 2.72 -8.40 -1.50
N THR A 59 1.79 -9.23 -1.05
CA THR A 59 1.17 -9.22 0.28
C THR A 59 1.37 -10.56 0.96
N LEU A 60 1.60 -10.53 2.27
CA LEU A 60 1.85 -11.73 3.08
C LEU A 60 0.59 -12.27 3.75
N GLY A 61 -0.31 -11.39 4.17
CA GLY A 61 -1.58 -11.73 4.81
C GLY A 61 -2.65 -12.14 3.82
N ARG A 62 -3.82 -12.41 4.34
CA ARG A 62 -4.96 -12.90 3.59
C ARG A 62 -6.02 -11.82 3.35
N HIS A 63 -6.23 -10.93 4.31
CA HIS A 63 -7.29 -9.93 4.28
C HIS A 63 -6.71 -8.51 4.35
N TYR A 64 -7.09 -7.67 3.36
CA TYR A 64 -6.66 -6.28 3.29
C TYR A 64 -7.84 -5.35 3.08
N LEU A 65 -7.72 -4.18 3.68
CA LEU A 65 -8.57 -3.03 3.40
C LEU A 65 -7.71 -1.88 2.89
N SER A 66 -8.13 -1.24 1.82
CA SER A 66 -7.54 0.02 1.39
C SER A 66 -8.58 1.11 1.25
N ALA A 67 -8.18 2.32 1.58
CA ALA A 67 -8.98 3.52 1.37
C ALA A 67 -8.09 4.61 0.77
N ASN A 68 -8.60 5.29 -0.24
CA ASN A 68 -7.93 6.46 -0.81
C ASN A 68 -8.93 7.56 -1.12
N VAL A 69 -8.42 8.80 -1.18
CA VAL A 69 -9.19 9.96 -1.63
C VAL A 69 -8.32 10.76 -2.60
N MET A 70 -8.73 10.85 -3.85
CA MET A 70 -8.17 11.78 -4.81
C MET A 70 -8.78 13.15 -4.59
N ILE A 71 -7.95 14.17 -4.42
CA ILE A 71 -8.35 15.55 -4.14
C ILE A 71 -7.78 16.44 -5.24
N GLU A 72 -8.63 17.09 -6.01
CA GLU A 72 -8.23 18.15 -6.94
C GLU A 72 -8.00 19.45 -6.15
N MET A 73 -6.74 19.65 -5.71
CA MET A 73 -6.35 20.89 -4.99
C MET A 73 -6.47 22.11 -5.91
N SER A 74 -6.16 21.93 -7.19
CA SER A 74 -6.41 22.83 -8.32
C SER A 74 -6.46 21.99 -9.61
N PRO A 75 -6.85 22.55 -10.77
CA PRO A 75 -6.81 21.83 -12.06
C PRO A 75 -5.44 21.25 -12.42
N LEU A 76 -4.36 21.81 -11.86
CA LEU A 76 -2.98 21.39 -12.13
C LEU A 76 -2.38 20.54 -10.98
N TRP A 77 -3.06 20.42 -9.85
CA TRP A 77 -2.52 19.80 -8.65
C TRP A 77 -3.49 18.78 -8.04
N ILE A 78 -3.08 17.51 -8.07
CA ILE A 78 -3.80 16.39 -7.49
C ILE A 78 -3.03 15.86 -6.29
N LEU A 79 -3.76 15.56 -5.21
CA LEU A 79 -3.24 14.94 -4.01
C LEU A 79 -4.05 13.67 -3.72
N THR A 80 -3.37 12.57 -3.44
CA THR A 80 -4.02 11.27 -3.18
C THR A 80 -3.43 10.62 -1.93
N PRO A 81 -3.98 10.89 -0.74
CA PRO A 81 -3.71 10.08 0.44
C PRO A 81 -4.35 8.70 0.29
N THR A 82 -3.61 7.67 0.68
CA THR A 82 -4.02 6.27 0.66
C THR A 82 -3.59 5.59 1.96
N VAL A 83 -4.46 4.76 2.52
CA VAL A 83 -4.13 3.83 3.60
C VAL A 83 -4.39 2.42 3.10
N PHE A 84 -3.43 1.53 3.32
CA PHE A 84 -3.53 0.11 3.03
C PHE A 84 -3.25 -0.67 4.32
N MET A 85 -4.22 -1.46 4.79
CA MET A 85 -4.18 -2.14 6.08
C MET A 85 -4.22 -3.65 5.89
N ASN A 86 -3.35 -4.36 6.60
CA ASN A 86 -3.54 -5.77 6.83
C ASN A 86 -4.56 -5.94 7.97
N VAL A 87 -5.62 -6.74 7.75
CA VAL A 87 -6.69 -6.90 8.75
C VAL A 87 -6.33 -7.94 9.81
N GLU A 88 -5.37 -8.83 9.51
CA GLU A 88 -4.95 -9.93 10.37
C GLU A 88 -3.86 -9.53 11.36
N ASP A 89 -3.19 -8.40 11.11
CA ASP A 89 -2.20 -7.84 12.02
C ASP A 89 -2.43 -6.32 12.23
N PRO A 90 -1.94 -5.72 13.32
CA PRO A 90 -2.13 -4.30 13.58
C PRO A 90 -1.15 -3.42 12.77
N SER A 91 -1.08 -3.61 11.45
CA SER A 91 -0.17 -2.86 10.59
C SER A 91 -0.86 -2.23 9.38
N ALA A 92 -0.28 -1.14 8.90
CA ALA A 92 -0.76 -0.39 7.75
C ALA A 92 0.39 0.28 7.00
N LEU A 93 0.15 0.57 5.73
CA LEU A 93 0.98 1.43 4.92
C LEU A 93 0.19 2.71 4.61
N PHE A 94 0.69 3.86 5.06
CA PHE A 94 0.20 5.15 4.61
C PHE A 94 1.03 5.61 3.41
N GLN A 95 0.35 6.03 2.36
CA GLN A 95 0.97 6.61 1.17
C GLN A 95 0.31 7.96 0.86
N LEU A 96 1.11 8.95 0.56
CA LEU A 96 0.66 10.21 0.01
C LEU A 96 1.29 10.39 -1.37
N VAL A 97 0.48 10.47 -2.41
CA VAL A 97 0.92 10.75 -3.78
C VAL A 97 0.48 12.16 -4.16
N THR A 98 1.35 12.90 -4.83
CA THR A 98 1.03 14.21 -5.38
C THR A 98 1.51 14.31 -6.82
N THR A 99 0.66 14.85 -7.68
CA THR A 99 1.00 15.16 -9.07
C THR A 99 0.73 16.63 -9.33
N TYR A 100 1.72 17.33 -9.84
CA TYR A 100 1.62 18.76 -10.17
C TYR A 100 2.07 19.00 -11.62
N SER A 101 1.17 19.52 -12.45
CA SER A 101 1.47 19.94 -13.83
C SER A 101 2.05 21.35 -13.80
N LEU A 102 3.36 21.47 -14.01
CA LEU A 102 4.09 22.74 -14.04
C LEU A 102 3.79 23.53 -15.34
N SER A 103 3.58 22.81 -16.44
CA SER A 103 3.18 23.32 -17.74
C SER A 103 2.56 22.18 -18.56
N ASP A 104 2.12 22.44 -19.79
CA ASP A 104 1.51 21.46 -20.69
C ASP A 104 2.43 20.26 -20.97
N ASN A 105 3.74 20.44 -20.86
CA ASN A 105 4.75 19.43 -21.15
C ASN A 105 5.65 19.09 -19.94
N MET A 106 5.33 19.59 -18.73
CA MET A 106 6.14 19.34 -17.53
C MET A 106 5.26 18.87 -16.37
N THR A 107 5.61 17.75 -15.76
CA THR A 107 4.91 17.18 -14.61
C THR A 107 5.90 16.81 -13.50
N LEU A 108 5.53 17.15 -12.27
CA LEU A 108 6.19 16.70 -11.06
C LEU A 108 5.30 15.66 -10.37
N LEU A 109 5.87 14.49 -10.10
CA LEU A 109 5.26 13.44 -9.28
C LEU A 109 6.06 13.30 -7.99
N GLY A 110 5.38 13.29 -6.85
CA GLY A 110 5.97 13.03 -5.55
C GLY A 110 5.20 11.96 -4.79
N SER A 111 5.89 11.16 -3.98
CA SER A 111 5.22 10.28 -3.03
C SER A 111 5.98 10.15 -1.72
N VAL A 112 5.22 9.98 -0.64
CA VAL A 112 5.72 9.61 0.69
C VAL A 112 5.05 8.31 1.07
N ASN A 113 5.83 7.34 1.56
CA ASN A 113 5.35 6.06 2.03
C ASN A 113 5.78 5.88 3.48
N ILE A 114 4.84 5.62 4.38
CA ILE A 114 5.09 5.46 5.82
C ILE A 114 4.47 4.13 6.25
N PRO A 115 5.28 3.07 6.45
CA PRO A 115 4.81 1.84 7.07
C PRO A 115 4.58 2.08 8.56
N ILE A 116 3.50 1.50 9.10
CA ILE A 116 3.04 1.67 10.48
C ILE A 116 2.71 0.28 11.02
N GLY A 117 3.25 -0.06 12.19
CA GLY A 117 2.97 -1.32 12.88
C GLY A 117 4.07 -1.68 13.87
N PRO A 118 3.79 -2.53 14.84
CA PRO A 118 4.82 -3.11 15.71
C PRO A 118 5.73 -4.09 14.94
N GLY A 119 6.90 -4.40 15.51
CA GLY A 119 7.74 -5.47 14.99
C GLY A 119 7.01 -6.81 14.97
N GLY A 120 7.28 -7.64 13.95
CA GLY A 120 6.60 -8.91 13.70
C GLY A 120 5.39 -8.81 12.78
N THR A 121 4.96 -7.59 12.42
CA THR A 121 3.84 -7.37 11.50
C THR A 121 4.31 -7.09 10.08
N GLU A 122 3.42 -7.21 9.10
CA GLU A 122 3.79 -7.07 7.67
C GLU A 122 4.38 -5.70 7.35
N PHE A 123 3.74 -4.61 7.79
CA PHE A 123 4.23 -3.25 7.52
C PHE A 123 5.13 -2.71 8.62
N GLY A 124 5.07 -3.24 9.86
CA GLY A 124 5.97 -2.85 10.95
C GLY A 124 7.35 -3.52 10.89
N GLY A 125 7.48 -4.58 10.08
CA GLY A 125 8.70 -5.34 9.88
C GLY A 125 8.58 -6.80 10.32
N ILE A 126 8.78 -7.71 9.37
CA ILE A 126 8.73 -9.15 9.62
C ILE A 126 9.98 -9.62 10.38
N GLU A 127 9.85 -10.66 11.16
CA GLU A 127 10.97 -11.23 11.91
C GLU A 127 12.04 -11.80 10.96
N SER A 128 13.31 -11.48 11.22
CA SER A 128 14.44 -11.95 10.40
C SER A 128 14.97 -13.34 10.79
N GLY A 129 14.44 -13.92 11.87
CA GLY A 129 14.97 -15.13 12.51
C GLY A 129 16.19 -14.87 13.42
N LEU A 130 16.60 -13.63 13.58
CA LEU A 130 17.61 -13.20 14.55
C LEU A 130 16.94 -12.41 15.68
N PRO A 131 17.40 -12.56 16.96
CA PRO A 131 16.81 -11.84 18.07
C PRO A 131 16.78 -10.32 17.84
N ASP A 132 15.63 -9.70 18.08
CA ASP A 132 15.40 -8.24 17.99
C ASP A 132 15.75 -7.61 16.63
N ARG A 133 15.72 -8.41 15.56
CA ARG A 133 15.97 -7.91 14.20
C ARG A 133 14.75 -8.16 13.30
N TYR A 134 14.27 -7.07 12.69
CA TYR A 134 13.12 -7.07 11.80
C TYR A 134 13.55 -6.63 10.39
N LEU A 135 12.95 -7.28 9.38
CA LEU A 135 13.07 -6.87 7.97
C LEU A 135 11.90 -5.93 7.69
N SER A 136 12.15 -4.63 7.79
CA SER A 136 11.13 -3.62 7.49
C SER A 136 11.60 -2.71 6.37
N ARG A 137 10.63 -2.23 5.60
CA ARG A 137 10.84 -1.07 4.73
C ARG A 137 10.63 0.17 5.60
N GLY A 138 11.64 1.01 5.71
CA GLY A 138 11.52 2.31 6.37
C GLY A 138 10.60 3.26 5.59
N ALA A 139 10.34 4.43 6.17
CA ALA A 139 9.67 5.50 5.44
C ALA A 139 10.44 5.84 4.16
N GLY A 140 9.72 6.01 3.06
CA GLY A 140 10.28 6.29 1.75
C GLY A 140 9.76 7.61 1.18
N LEU A 141 10.65 8.32 0.48
CA LEU A 141 10.32 9.49 -0.32
C LEU A 141 10.72 9.22 -1.77
N PHE A 142 9.83 9.55 -2.69
CA PHE A 142 10.09 9.49 -4.13
C PHE A 142 9.70 10.81 -4.77
N ALA A 143 10.52 11.27 -5.74
CA ALA A 143 10.20 12.41 -6.59
C ALA A 143 10.64 12.12 -8.01
N GLN A 144 9.81 12.49 -8.97
CA GLN A 144 10.07 12.35 -10.40
C GLN A 144 9.66 13.64 -11.10
N PHE A 145 10.53 14.13 -11.97
CA PHE A 145 10.25 15.21 -12.91
C PHE A 145 10.20 14.61 -14.32
N ALA A 146 9.11 14.86 -15.02
CA ALA A 146 8.94 14.46 -16.42
C ALA A 146 8.79 15.68 -17.30
N TRP A 147 9.57 15.73 -18.37
CA TRP A 147 9.51 16.77 -19.42
C TRP A 147 9.35 16.11 -20.78
N TYR A 148 8.30 16.48 -21.49
CA TYR A 148 7.97 15.99 -22.83
C TYR A 148 8.28 17.09 -23.84
N PHE A 149 8.92 16.75 -24.96
CA PHE A 149 9.32 17.66 -26.03
C PHE A 149 8.94 17.09 -27.39
#